data_e74e5c15c5a186f42a2cb53372d07ce6
#
_entry.id   e74e5c15c5a186f42a2cb53372d07ce6
#
_cell.length_a   1.000
_cell.length_b   1.000
_cell.length_c   1.000
_cell.angle_alpha   90.00
_cell.angle_beta   90.00
_cell.angle_gamma   90.00
#
_symmetry.space_group_name_H-M   'P 1'
#
loop_
_entity.id
_entity.type
_entity.pdbx_description
1 polymer ?
#
loop_
_entity_poly.entity_id
_entity_poly.type
_entity_poly.pdbx_seq_one_letter_code
_entity_poly.pdbx_strand_id
1 'polypeptide(L)'
;KQHPGVDLRGIARAALANLKAGRAVQGGSTLTQQLVKNFFLTQERTFIRKFNEALMALLLEYHYDKAEILEAYINEVFLGQQGAYAVHGFGRASLFYFDQPLERLEPQQIALLIGLVRGPSYYNPRKHPQRARERRDQVLNMFAETGLLSAAEAQAARAAPLGVSESPRTHGSRYHAFIDLVRGQLAQVYREEDLRSEGL
;
A
#
# COMPACT_ATOMS: atom_id res chain seq x y z
N LYS A 1 0.81 17.66 -2.54
CA LYS A 1 1.21 18.49 -1.37
C LYS A 1 2.66 18.91 -1.55
N GLN A 2 2.95 20.19 -1.34
CA GLN A 2 4.29 20.77 -1.47
C GLN A 2 5.01 20.68 -0.12
N HIS A 3 5.62 19.54 0.19
CA HIS A 3 6.53 19.39 1.34
C HIS A 3 7.76 18.59 0.91
N PRO A 4 8.96 18.87 1.48
CA PRO A 4 10.22 18.23 1.11
C PRO A 4 10.39 16.87 1.83
N GLY A 5 9.50 15.91 1.61
CA GLY A 5 9.59 14.56 2.19
C GLY A 5 9.07 14.41 3.61
N VAL A 6 9.12 15.45 4.45
CA VAL A 6 8.61 15.46 5.83
C VAL A 6 7.55 16.55 5.98
N ASP A 7 6.37 16.19 6.50
CA ASP A 7 5.26 17.13 6.75
C ASP A 7 5.16 17.45 8.25
N LEU A 8 5.86 18.50 8.69
CA LEU A 8 5.85 18.94 10.09
C LEU A 8 4.44 19.34 10.57
N ARG A 9 3.61 19.93 9.68
CA ARG A 9 2.22 20.28 10.01
C ARG A 9 1.36 19.02 10.16
N GLY A 10 1.59 18.01 9.32
CA GLY A 10 0.95 16.71 9.43
C GLY A 10 1.33 15.99 10.72
N ILE A 11 2.59 16.05 11.13
CA ILE A 11 3.09 15.49 12.39
C ILE A 11 2.43 16.18 13.59
N ALA A 12 2.41 17.50 13.62
CA ALA A 12 1.78 18.26 14.71
C ALA A 12 0.28 17.98 14.81
N ARG A 13 -0.41 17.93 13.67
CA ARG A 13 -1.84 17.57 13.61
C ARG A 13 -2.09 16.16 14.12
N ALA A 14 -1.28 15.19 13.70
CA ALA A 14 -1.40 13.80 14.14
C ALA A 14 -1.13 13.67 15.65
N ALA A 15 -0.12 14.36 16.19
CA ALA A 15 0.17 14.38 17.62
C ALA A 15 -1.01 14.92 18.42
N LEU A 16 -1.61 16.04 17.99
CA LEU A 16 -2.77 16.63 18.65
C LEU A 16 -4.00 15.71 18.61
N ALA A 17 -4.25 15.06 17.46
CA ALA A 17 -5.35 14.13 17.31
C ALA A 17 -5.20 12.89 18.22
N ASN A 18 -3.98 12.36 18.31
CA ASN A 18 -3.66 11.20 19.16
C ASN A 18 -3.76 11.55 20.65
N LEU A 19 -3.30 12.75 21.04
CA LEU A 19 -3.43 13.23 22.41
C LEU A 19 -4.90 13.39 22.83
N LYS A 20 -5.73 14.00 21.96
CA LYS A 20 -7.18 14.15 22.22
C LYS A 20 -7.91 12.80 22.29
N ALA A 21 -7.49 11.81 21.50
CA ALA A 21 -8.11 10.50 21.48
C ALA A 21 -7.57 9.53 22.56
N GLY A 22 -6.51 9.88 23.29
CA GLY A 22 -5.83 9.03 24.26
C GLY A 22 -5.20 7.75 23.63
N ARG A 23 -5.15 7.66 22.30
CA ARG A 23 -4.61 6.52 21.54
C ARG A 23 -4.12 6.97 20.16
N ALA A 24 -3.30 6.13 19.52
CA ALA A 24 -2.83 6.38 18.15
C ALA A 24 -3.96 6.18 17.12
N VAL A 25 -4.58 7.30 16.69
CA VAL A 25 -5.67 7.30 15.68
C VAL A 25 -5.21 7.84 14.33
N GLN A 26 -4.12 8.63 14.30
CA GLN A 26 -3.60 9.26 13.09
C GLN A 26 -2.08 9.16 13.02
N GLY A 27 -1.54 8.78 11.85
CA GLY A 27 -0.11 8.82 11.54
C GLY A 27 0.28 10.15 10.89
N GLY A 28 1.49 10.65 11.21
CA GLY A 28 2.06 11.87 10.61
C GLY A 28 3.14 11.61 9.55
N SER A 29 3.40 10.34 9.18
CA SER A 29 4.41 10.00 8.17
C SER A 29 3.91 10.25 6.75
N THR A 30 4.77 10.79 5.90
CA THR A 30 4.50 10.99 4.47
C THR A 30 4.61 9.69 3.67
N LEU A 31 4.17 9.71 2.40
CA LEU A 31 4.36 8.58 1.48
C LEU A 31 5.85 8.29 1.26
N THR A 32 6.67 9.33 1.11
CA THR A 32 8.12 9.21 0.97
C THR A 32 8.77 8.53 2.17
N GLN A 33 8.36 8.89 3.39
CA GLN A 33 8.82 8.22 4.61
C GLN A 33 8.37 6.76 4.69
N GLN A 34 7.16 6.44 4.21
CA GLN A 34 6.67 5.08 4.15
C GLN A 34 7.45 4.25 3.12
N LEU A 35 7.77 4.84 1.97
CA LEU A 35 8.58 4.23 0.92
C LEU A 35 9.96 3.87 1.46
N VAL A 36 10.67 4.85 2.07
CA VAL A 36 11.97 4.63 2.71
C VAL A 36 11.92 3.50 3.73
N LYS A 37 10.92 3.51 4.59
CA LYS A 37 10.76 2.46 5.60
C LYS A 37 10.62 1.07 4.96
N ASN A 38 9.90 0.95 3.86
CA ASN A 38 9.63 -0.33 3.22
C ASN A 38 10.87 -0.88 2.48
N PHE A 39 11.68 -0.01 1.87
CA PHE A 39 12.86 -0.41 1.09
C PHE A 39 14.13 -0.58 1.90
N PHE A 40 14.37 0.32 2.85
CA PHE A 40 15.72 0.49 3.41
C PHE A 40 15.82 0.25 4.91
N LEU A 41 14.70 0.08 5.62
CA LEU A 41 14.71 0.07 7.07
C LEU A 41 14.06 -1.19 7.64
N THR A 42 14.61 -1.64 8.76
CA THR A 42 14.06 -2.75 9.55
C THR A 42 12.73 -2.38 10.21
N GLN A 43 11.97 -3.39 10.64
CA GLN A 43 10.68 -3.19 11.33
C GLN A 43 10.82 -2.71 12.78
N GLU A 44 12.02 -2.53 13.29
CA GLU A 44 12.26 -2.04 14.64
C GLU A 44 11.70 -0.64 14.87
N ARG A 45 11.14 -0.42 16.06
CA ARG A 45 10.52 0.87 16.41
C ARG A 45 11.45 1.68 17.30
N THR A 46 12.56 2.18 16.72
CA THR A 46 13.52 3.03 17.44
C THR A 46 13.46 4.48 16.96
N PHE A 47 13.88 5.41 17.83
CA PHE A 47 13.97 6.83 17.44
C PHE A 47 15.07 7.04 16.37
N ILE A 48 16.17 6.29 16.45
CA ILE A 48 17.28 6.34 15.48
C ILE A 48 16.76 5.94 14.10
N ARG A 49 16.02 4.82 14.01
CA ARG A 49 15.40 4.41 12.76
C ARG A 49 14.46 5.50 12.21
N LYS A 50 13.65 6.15 13.08
CA LYS A 50 12.73 7.20 12.65
C LYS A 50 13.45 8.46 12.16
N PHE A 51 14.58 8.78 12.76
CA PHE A 51 15.46 9.86 12.31
C PHE A 51 16.06 9.54 10.92
N ASN A 52 16.61 8.32 10.75
CA ASN A 52 17.14 7.86 9.47
C ASN A 52 16.07 7.86 8.38
N GLU A 53 14.83 7.41 8.69
CA GLU A 53 13.67 7.48 7.79
C GLU A 53 13.40 8.91 7.30
N ALA A 54 13.45 9.88 8.21
CA ALA A 54 13.23 11.28 7.85
C ALA A 54 14.35 11.85 6.98
N LEU A 55 15.62 11.54 7.33
CA LEU A 55 16.79 11.99 6.57
C LEU A 55 16.80 11.38 5.15
N MET A 56 16.56 10.09 5.03
CA MET A 56 16.50 9.42 3.73
C MET A 56 15.29 9.92 2.90
N ALA A 57 14.17 10.24 3.53
CA ALA A 57 13.03 10.84 2.82
C ALA A 57 13.38 12.21 2.24
N LEU A 58 14.17 13.03 2.94
CA LEU A 58 14.67 14.30 2.41
C LEU A 58 15.65 14.09 1.24
N LEU A 59 16.52 13.09 1.33
CA LEU A 59 17.45 12.76 0.25
C LEU A 59 16.73 12.25 -1.00
N LEU A 60 15.71 11.41 -0.85
CA LEU A 60 14.88 10.97 -1.98
C LEU A 60 14.20 12.16 -2.67
N GLU A 61 13.60 13.06 -1.92
CA GLU A 61 12.92 14.25 -2.48
C GLU A 61 13.88 15.27 -3.10
N TYR A 62 15.17 15.18 -2.75
CA TYR A 62 16.20 15.99 -3.40
C TYR A 62 16.61 15.41 -4.77
N HIS A 63 16.63 14.08 -4.92
CA HIS A 63 17.11 13.40 -6.13
C HIS A 63 15.99 13.02 -7.11
N TYR A 64 14.77 12.80 -6.62
CA TYR A 64 13.64 12.30 -7.40
C TYR A 64 12.46 13.26 -7.30
N ASP A 65 11.71 13.38 -8.38
CA ASP A 65 10.49 14.17 -8.38
C ASP A 65 9.32 13.44 -7.69
N LYS A 66 8.21 14.15 -7.48
CA LYS A 66 7.02 13.59 -6.82
C LYS A 66 6.37 12.47 -7.61
N ALA A 67 6.45 12.49 -8.94
CA ALA A 67 5.85 11.47 -9.79
C ALA A 67 6.65 10.17 -9.69
N GLU A 68 7.97 10.24 -9.76
CA GLU A 68 8.87 9.09 -9.58
C GLU A 68 8.72 8.44 -8.19
N ILE A 69 8.66 9.26 -7.13
CA ILE A 69 8.42 8.76 -5.77
C ILE A 69 7.03 8.11 -5.64
N LEU A 70 6.01 8.69 -6.27
CA LEU A 70 4.67 8.12 -6.25
C LEU A 70 4.60 6.82 -7.03
N GLU A 71 5.26 6.75 -8.19
CA GLU A 71 5.34 5.53 -9.00
C GLU A 71 6.04 4.40 -8.22
N ALA A 72 7.19 4.66 -7.62
CA ALA A 72 7.88 3.71 -6.77
C ALA A 72 6.98 3.25 -5.60
N TYR A 73 6.25 4.18 -4.96
CA TYR A 73 5.33 3.86 -3.89
C TYR A 73 4.17 2.96 -4.34
N ILE A 74 3.55 3.27 -5.48
CA ILE A 74 2.44 2.50 -6.06
C ILE A 74 2.89 1.07 -6.40
N ASN A 75 4.12 0.88 -6.84
CA ASN A 75 4.67 -0.43 -7.18
C ASN A 75 5.09 -1.26 -5.95
N GLU A 76 5.41 -0.61 -4.81
CA GLU A 76 5.99 -1.28 -3.65
C GLU A 76 5.05 -1.42 -2.45
N VAL A 77 4.01 -0.61 -2.35
CA VAL A 77 3.14 -0.60 -1.16
C VAL A 77 2.53 -1.98 -0.90
N PHE A 78 2.65 -2.46 0.34
CA PHE A 78 2.03 -3.70 0.78
C PHE A 78 0.50 -3.55 0.83
N LEU A 79 -0.22 -4.44 0.13
CA LEU A 79 -1.68 -4.38 -0.01
C LEU A 79 -2.39 -5.67 0.41
N GLY A 80 -1.66 -6.72 0.75
CA GLY A 80 -2.28 -7.95 1.20
C GLY A 80 -1.30 -9.09 1.34
N GLN A 81 -1.80 -10.26 1.77
CA GLN A 81 -1.00 -11.47 1.93
C GLN A 81 -1.82 -12.70 1.62
N GLN A 82 -1.21 -13.67 0.95
CA GLN A 82 -1.76 -14.98 0.67
C GLN A 82 -0.78 -16.05 1.14
N GLY A 83 -1.09 -16.72 2.26
CA GLY A 83 -0.16 -17.65 2.87
C GLY A 83 1.16 -16.93 3.21
N ALA A 84 2.27 -17.44 2.70
CA ALA A 84 3.60 -16.85 2.85
C ALA A 84 3.88 -15.68 1.87
N TYR A 85 3.05 -15.48 0.84
CA TYR A 85 3.31 -14.50 -0.20
C TYR A 85 2.68 -13.15 0.13
N ALA A 86 3.51 -12.12 0.22
CA ALA A 86 3.08 -10.73 0.35
C ALA A 86 2.69 -10.16 -1.02
N VAL A 87 1.58 -9.42 -1.05
CA VAL A 87 1.10 -8.73 -2.25
C VAL A 87 1.55 -7.28 -2.18
N HIS A 88 2.55 -6.95 -2.99
CA HIS A 88 3.09 -5.62 -3.13
C HIS A 88 2.68 -4.99 -4.46
N GLY A 89 2.39 -3.70 -4.43
CA GLY A 89 2.01 -2.89 -5.58
C GLY A 89 0.56 -3.06 -6.03
N PHE A 90 0.06 -1.97 -6.62
CA PHE A 90 -1.34 -1.90 -7.07
C PHE A 90 -1.64 -2.87 -8.22
N GLY A 91 -0.68 -3.06 -9.15
CA GLY A 91 -0.86 -3.98 -10.27
C GLY A 91 -1.06 -5.42 -9.81
N ARG A 92 -0.20 -5.92 -8.90
CA ARG A 92 -0.37 -7.26 -8.30
C ARG A 92 -1.63 -7.36 -7.45
N ALA A 93 -1.96 -6.31 -6.70
CA ALA A 93 -3.16 -6.28 -5.89
C ALA A 93 -4.44 -6.29 -6.74
N SER A 94 -4.43 -5.67 -7.91
CA SER A 94 -5.52 -5.72 -8.89
C SER A 94 -5.80 -7.16 -9.34
N LEU A 95 -4.77 -7.87 -9.77
CA LEU A 95 -4.88 -9.29 -10.14
C LEU A 95 -5.28 -10.16 -8.95
N PHE A 96 -4.71 -9.90 -7.76
CA PHE A 96 -4.99 -10.66 -6.55
C PHE A 96 -6.43 -10.54 -6.07
N TYR A 97 -6.98 -9.32 -6.04
CA TYR A 97 -8.32 -9.09 -5.51
C TYR A 97 -9.42 -9.19 -6.57
N PHE A 98 -9.13 -8.82 -7.82
CA PHE A 98 -10.16 -8.64 -8.85
C PHE A 98 -9.96 -9.51 -10.09
N ASP A 99 -8.83 -10.23 -10.19
CA ASP A 99 -8.49 -11.08 -11.36
C ASP A 99 -8.49 -10.30 -12.68
N GLN A 100 -8.11 -9.02 -12.63
CA GLN A 100 -8.04 -8.15 -13.81
C GLN A 100 -6.91 -7.12 -13.71
N PRO A 101 -6.40 -6.63 -14.84
CA PRO A 101 -5.34 -5.63 -14.87
C PRO A 101 -5.83 -4.28 -14.33
N LEU A 102 -4.89 -3.47 -13.86
CA LEU A 102 -5.16 -2.20 -13.17
C LEU A 102 -6.00 -1.23 -14.01
N GLU A 103 -5.77 -1.23 -15.33
CA GLU A 103 -6.43 -0.34 -16.30
C GLU A 103 -7.92 -0.64 -16.49
N ARG A 104 -8.37 -1.81 -16.05
CA ARG A 104 -9.78 -2.25 -16.15
C ARG A 104 -10.54 -2.09 -14.85
N LEU A 105 -9.90 -1.56 -13.81
CA LEU A 105 -10.56 -1.39 -12.52
C LEU A 105 -11.63 -0.31 -12.57
N GLU A 106 -12.79 -0.64 -12.05
CA GLU A 106 -13.88 0.29 -11.81
C GLU A 106 -13.59 1.21 -10.60
N PRO A 107 -14.23 2.40 -10.50
CA PRO A 107 -13.97 3.36 -9.42
C PRO A 107 -14.06 2.77 -8.01
N GLN A 108 -15.03 1.87 -7.75
CA GLN A 108 -15.17 1.21 -6.45
C GLN A 108 -14.00 0.28 -6.13
N GLN A 109 -13.41 -0.34 -7.14
CA GLN A 109 -12.27 -1.24 -6.99
C GLN A 109 -10.99 -0.44 -6.74
N ILE A 110 -10.78 0.65 -7.48
CA ILE A 110 -9.67 1.60 -7.25
C ILE A 110 -9.75 2.16 -5.83
N ALA A 111 -10.94 2.61 -5.41
CA ALA A 111 -11.17 3.14 -4.08
C ALA A 111 -10.91 2.10 -2.97
N LEU A 112 -11.22 0.83 -3.23
CA LEU A 112 -10.91 -0.26 -2.30
C LEU A 112 -9.41 -0.44 -2.16
N LEU A 113 -8.64 -0.54 -3.25
CA LEU A 113 -7.18 -0.68 -3.18
C LEU A 113 -6.52 0.49 -2.45
N ILE A 114 -6.93 1.74 -2.72
CA ILE A 114 -6.46 2.92 -1.99
C ILE A 114 -6.84 2.83 -0.51
N GLY A 115 -8.02 2.33 -0.22
CA GLY A 115 -8.47 2.10 1.15
C GLY A 115 -7.58 1.14 1.94
N LEU A 116 -7.10 0.07 1.27
CA LEU A 116 -6.24 -0.96 1.85
C LEU A 116 -4.87 -0.43 2.29
N VAL A 117 -4.34 0.61 1.64
CA VAL A 117 -3.04 1.23 2.00
C VAL A 117 -2.95 1.59 3.49
N ARG A 118 -4.05 1.98 4.12
CA ARG A 118 -4.10 2.35 5.53
C ARG A 118 -3.87 1.18 6.48
N GLY A 119 -4.23 -0.04 6.07
CA GLY A 119 -4.10 -1.23 6.89
C GLY A 119 -4.62 -2.47 6.17
N PRO A 120 -3.82 -3.09 5.30
CA PRO A 120 -4.26 -4.17 4.42
C PRO A 120 -4.86 -5.37 5.15
N SER A 121 -4.28 -5.74 6.29
CA SER A 121 -4.79 -6.85 7.09
C SER A 121 -6.12 -6.50 7.79
N TYR A 122 -6.24 -5.26 8.30
CA TYR A 122 -7.44 -4.79 9.01
C TYR A 122 -8.64 -4.59 8.08
N TYR A 123 -8.39 -4.09 6.86
CA TYR A 123 -9.40 -3.84 5.83
C TYR A 123 -9.47 -4.95 4.79
N ASN A 124 -8.86 -6.11 5.02
CA ASN A 124 -8.86 -7.22 4.06
C ASN A 124 -10.30 -7.56 3.62
N PRO A 125 -10.66 -7.40 2.34
CA PRO A 125 -12.05 -7.51 1.90
C PRO A 125 -12.61 -8.95 1.95
N ARG A 126 -11.71 -9.96 1.92
CA ARG A 126 -12.11 -11.37 2.06
C ARG A 126 -12.36 -11.76 3.51
N LYS A 127 -11.62 -11.16 4.47
CA LYS A 127 -11.76 -11.45 5.91
C LYS A 127 -12.74 -10.51 6.60
N HIS A 128 -12.78 -9.25 6.17
CA HIS A 128 -13.54 -8.19 6.82
C HIS A 128 -14.30 -7.32 5.79
N PRO A 129 -15.25 -7.91 5.01
CA PRO A 129 -15.91 -7.24 3.89
C PRO A 129 -16.64 -5.96 4.29
N GLN A 130 -17.23 -5.92 5.49
CA GLN A 130 -17.92 -4.73 5.97
C GLN A 130 -16.95 -3.55 6.21
N ARG A 131 -15.83 -3.80 6.90
CA ARG A 131 -14.79 -2.77 7.13
C ARG A 131 -14.18 -2.28 5.82
N ALA A 132 -13.97 -3.21 4.88
CA ALA A 132 -13.46 -2.89 3.55
C ALA A 132 -14.44 -1.98 2.79
N ARG A 133 -15.74 -2.27 2.85
CA ARG A 133 -16.79 -1.44 2.24
C ARG A 133 -16.84 -0.04 2.85
N GLU A 134 -16.88 0.07 4.16
CA GLU A 134 -16.88 1.36 4.87
C GLU A 134 -15.64 2.19 4.49
N ARG A 135 -14.47 1.54 4.40
CA ARG A 135 -13.23 2.21 4.01
C ARG A 135 -13.22 2.64 2.55
N ARG A 136 -13.69 1.81 1.64
CA ARG A 136 -13.91 2.15 0.22
C ARG A 136 -14.82 3.37 0.08
N ASP A 137 -15.94 3.39 0.80
CA ASP A 137 -16.93 4.46 0.73
C ASP A 137 -16.35 5.80 1.22
N GLN A 138 -15.47 5.78 2.24
CA GLN A 138 -14.72 6.98 2.66
C GLN A 138 -13.80 7.51 1.54
N VAL A 139 -13.15 6.61 0.77
CA VAL A 139 -12.32 7.00 -0.36
C VAL A 139 -13.17 7.55 -1.50
N LEU A 140 -14.31 6.93 -1.80
CA LEU A 140 -15.24 7.42 -2.83
C LEU A 140 -15.82 8.80 -2.47
N ASN A 141 -16.11 9.06 -1.20
CA ASN A 141 -16.51 10.40 -0.75
C ASN A 141 -15.39 11.43 -1.01
N MET A 142 -14.14 11.07 -0.70
CA MET A 142 -13.00 11.94 -0.98
C MET A 142 -12.81 12.19 -2.50
N PHE A 143 -13.09 11.21 -3.35
CA PHE A 143 -13.06 11.38 -4.80
C PHE A 143 -14.12 12.39 -5.27
N ALA A 144 -15.33 12.34 -4.71
CA ALA A 144 -16.36 13.32 -5.00
C ALA A 144 -15.98 14.73 -4.47
N GLU A 145 -15.48 14.84 -3.24
CA GLU A 145 -15.04 16.11 -2.63
C GLU A 145 -13.89 16.76 -3.40
N THR A 146 -13.02 15.97 -4.01
CA THR A 146 -11.87 16.46 -4.80
C THR A 146 -12.17 16.64 -6.29
N GLY A 147 -13.39 16.32 -6.74
CA GLY A 147 -13.80 16.44 -8.14
C GLY A 147 -13.24 15.35 -9.07
N LEU A 148 -12.67 14.28 -8.54
CA LEU A 148 -12.23 13.11 -9.31
C LEU A 148 -13.41 12.29 -9.84
N LEU A 149 -14.52 12.29 -9.12
CA LEU A 149 -15.80 11.72 -9.54
C LEU A 149 -16.91 12.76 -9.31
N SER A 150 -17.94 12.74 -10.14
CA SER A 150 -19.19 13.42 -9.82
C SER A 150 -19.90 12.78 -8.63
N ALA A 151 -20.80 13.49 -7.99
CA ALA A 151 -21.61 12.95 -6.89
C ALA A 151 -22.44 11.71 -7.32
N ALA A 152 -22.93 11.71 -8.57
CA ALA A 152 -23.71 10.60 -9.13
C ALA A 152 -22.84 9.35 -9.34
N GLU A 153 -21.63 9.51 -9.90
CA GLU A 153 -20.67 8.41 -10.09
C GLU A 153 -20.20 7.82 -8.76
N ALA A 154 -19.90 8.68 -7.79
CA ALA A 154 -19.53 8.23 -6.44
C ALA A 154 -20.69 7.48 -5.76
N GLN A 155 -21.93 7.91 -5.96
CA GLN A 155 -23.10 7.20 -5.44
C GLN A 155 -23.29 5.85 -6.12
N ALA A 156 -23.15 5.76 -7.44
CA ALA A 156 -23.21 4.51 -8.18
C ALA A 156 -22.11 3.53 -7.73
N ALA A 157 -20.88 4.01 -7.59
CA ALA A 157 -19.73 3.23 -7.12
C ALA A 157 -19.92 2.71 -5.68
N ARG A 158 -20.58 3.47 -4.79
CA ARG A 158 -20.93 3.00 -3.43
C ARG A 158 -21.98 1.92 -3.44
N ALA A 159 -22.97 2.01 -4.34
CA ALA A 159 -24.00 1.00 -4.48
C ALA A 159 -23.47 -0.32 -5.06
N ALA A 160 -22.37 -0.26 -5.81
CA ALA A 160 -21.74 -1.43 -6.42
C ALA A 160 -21.14 -2.39 -5.36
N PRO A 161 -21.13 -3.70 -5.64
CA PRO A 161 -20.46 -4.68 -4.78
C PRO A 161 -18.95 -4.39 -4.71
N LEU A 162 -18.25 -5.00 -3.76
CA LEU A 162 -16.77 -4.89 -3.67
C LEU A 162 -16.07 -5.50 -4.90
N GLY A 163 -16.72 -6.45 -5.59
CA GLY A 163 -16.19 -7.09 -6.78
C GLY A 163 -14.95 -7.96 -6.54
N VAL A 164 -14.71 -8.36 -5.29
CA VAL A 164 -13.53 -9.16 -4.92
C VAL A 164 -13.74 -10.62 -5.30
N SER A 165 -12.79 -11.20 -6.01
CA SER A 165 -12.75 -12.63 -6.33
C SER A 165 -12.62 -13.46 -5.05
N GLU A 166 -13.44 -14.50 -4.90
CA GLU A 166 -13.42 -15.39 -3.73
C GLU A 166 -12.12 -16.20 -3.66
N SER A 167 -11.64 -16.64 -4.79
CA SER A 167 -10.36 -17.33 -4.90
C SER A 167 -9.41 -16.47 -5.71
N PRO A 168 -8.27 -16.06 -5.14
CA PRO A 168 -7.24 -15.50 -5.98
C PRO A 168 -6.90 -16.59 -6.98
N ARG A 169 -7.11 -16.33 -8.28
CA ARG A 169 -6.35 -17.10 -9.25
C ARG A 169 -4.92 -16.80 -8.89
N THR A 170 -4.27 -17.78 -8.29
CA THR A 170 -2.84 -17.81 -8.30
C THR A 170 -2.48 -17.78 -9.77
N HIS A 171 -2.14 -16.59 -10.28
CA HIS A 171 -1.29 -16.48 -11.46
C HIS A 171 0.09 -16.96 -11.00
N GLY A 172 0.04 -18.08 -10.28
CA GLY A 172 1.15 -18.89 -9.99
C GLY A 172 1.61 -19.40 -11.34
N SER A 173 2.76 -18.97 -11.75
CA SER A 173 3.51 -19.51 -12.84
C SER A 173 3.13 -20.98 -13.01
N ARG A 174 2.83 -21.44 -14.22
CA ARG A 174 2.73 -22.88 -14.58
C ARG A 174 3.93 -23.69 -14.07
N TYR A 175 4.89 -23.02 -13.48
CA TYR A 175 6.19 -23.49 -13.03
C TYR A 175 6.42 -23.27 -11.53
N HIS A 176 5.38 -23.33 -10.67
CA HIS A 176 5.57 -23.20 -9.21
C HIS A 176 6.66 -24.12 -8.68
N ALA A 177 6.61 -25.40 -9.06
CA ALA A 177 7.62 -26.36 -8.67
C ALA A 177 9.04 -25.98 -9.15
N PHE A 178 9.14 -25.39 -10.35
CA PHE A 178 10.42 -24.93 -10.90
C PHE A 178 10.92 -23.68 -10.16
N ILE A 179 10.04 -22.72 -9.90
CA ILE A 179 10.39 -21.50 -9.14
C ILE A 179 10.80 -21.85 -7.71
N ASP A 180 10.09 -22.77 -7.07
CA ASP A 180 10.43 -23.23 -5.72
C ASP A 180 11.77 -23.99 -5.70
N LEU A 181 12.05 -24.78 -6.74
CA LEU A 181 13.34 -25.44 -6.91
C LEU A 181 14.48 -24.44 -7.11
N VAL A 182 14.27 -23.44 -7.99
CA VAL A 182 15.25 -22.35 -8.22
C VAL A 182 15.50 -21.56 -6.96
N ARG A 183 14.44 -21.17 -6.23
CA ARG A 183 14.57 -20.48 -4.92
C ARG A 183 15.32 -21.32 -3.91
N GLY A 184 15.01 -22.64 -3.84
CA GLY A 184 15.73 -23.56 -2.95
C GLY A 184 17.21 -23.67 -3.27
N GLN A 185 17.58 -23.66 -4.55
CA GLN A 185 18.98 -23.66 -4.98
C GLN A 185 19.67 -22.30 -4.72
N LEU A 186 18.99 -21.20 -4.99
CA LEU A 186 19.50 -19.86 -4.72
C LEU A 186 19.73 -19.63 -3.23
N ALA A 187 18.82 -20.09 -2.37
CA ALA A 187 18.95 -19.98 -0.92
C ALA A 187 20.14 -20.78 -0.34
N GLN A 188 20.69 -21.76 -1.09
CA GLN A 188 21.91 -22.48 -0.71
C GLN A 188 23.20 -21.70 -1.05
N VAL A 189 23.14 -20.79 -2.02
CA VAL A 189 24.29 -20.07 -2.56
C VAL A 189 24.32 -18.61 -2.08
N TYR A 190 23.14 -18.00 -1.91
CA TYR A 190 22.98 -16.58 -1.54
C TYR A 190 22.26 -16.44 -0.20
N ARG A 191 22.58 -15.38 0.56
CA ARG A 191 21.82 -15.05 1.77
C ARG A 191 20.44 -14.53 1.39
N GLU A 192 19.45 -14.78 2.21
CA GLU A 192 18.06 -14.35 1.98
C GLU A 192 17.92 -12.83 1.83
N GLU A 193 18.82 -12.06 2.45
CA GLU A 193 18.92 -10.62 2.36
C GLU A 193 19.37 -10.14 0.97
N ASP A 194 20.30 -10.85 0.34
CA ASP A 194 20.83 -10.54 -0.99
C ASP A 194 19.76 -10.81 -2.08
N LEU A 195 19.02 -11.90 -1.93
CA LEU A 195 17.91 -12.26 -2.86
C LEU A 195 16.76 -11.25 -2.82
N ARG A 196 16.54 -10.59 -1.69
CA ARG A 196 15.50 -9.55 -1.54
C ARG A 196 15.94 -8.20 -2.10
N SER A 197 17.23 -7.88 -2.05
CA SER A 197 17.76 -6.58 -2.50
C SER A 197 17.86 -6.47 -4.02
N GLU A 198 18.00 -7.60 -4.73
CA GLU A 198 18.16 -7.63 -6.19
C GLU A 198 16.87 -7.93 -6.97
N GLY A 199 15.73 -8.03 -6.30
CA GLY A 199 14.42 -8.14 -6.95
C GLY A 199 14.14 -9.51 -7.60
N LEU A 200 14.79 -10.59 -7.15
CA LEU A 200 14.58 -11.97 -7.58
C LEU A 200 13.48 -12.70 -6.80
#